data_3e650850f1e6b81c6c3e2f01a076ac1c
#
_entry.id   3e650850f1e6b81c6c3e2f01a076ac1c
#
_cell.length_a   1.000
_cell.length_b   1.000
_cell.length_c   1.000
_cell.angle_alpha   90.00
_cell.angle_beta   90.00
_cell.angle_gamma   90.00
#
_symmetry.space_group_name_H-M   'P 1'
#
loop_
_entity.id
_entity.type
_entity.pdbx_description
1 polymer ?
#
loop_
_entity_poly.entity_id
_entity_poly.type
_entity_poly.pdbx_seq_one_letter_code
_entity_poly.pdbx_strand_id
1 'polypeptide(L)'
;MLTLMMVGIQSCSDDWQKVGDVQVSFTAILPTDTRTRSFGKAEQVNTLVVGIFKKGVADVHTNSGGSWSYHEIDRKEFPINGTSANVQLTLAQEQTYSFIFWTYDGNQNIYNIDDLTAIEMNALPNPITFTQAEAADAFFATMGDITITGDCSYPVELVRPLVQINVGTIGTPMQASFTAKDVPDTFHPFTNTVSGSAEFTWDFSDTTTETFSADGTAYNYLAMGYLFAPTTAIQIAAELTLTDGENSKTVAFPKVEIEANQRSNIAGGFTAE
;
A
#
# COMPACT_ATOMS: atom_id res chain seq x y z
N MET A 1 -47.43 -7.59 -72.11
CA MET A 1 -46.00 -7.43 -71.87
C MET A 1 -45.89 -6.72 -70.51
N LEU A 2 -45.66 -7.44 -69.46
CA LEU A 2 -45.69 -6.95 -68.06
C LEU A 2 -44.24 -6.81 -67.58
N THR A 3 -43.77 -5.60 -67.41
CA THR A 3 -42.41 -5.30 -66.99
C THR A 3 -42.37 -5.29 -65.47
N LEU A 4 -41.73 -6.32 -64.89
CA LEU A 4 -41.51 -6.47 -63.47
C LEU A 4 -40.30 -5.59 -63.03
N MET A 5 -40.55 -4.50 -62.28
CA MET A 5 -39.47 -3.71 -61.64
C MET A 5 -39.04 -4.46 -60.38
N MET A 6 -37.78 -4.96 -60.40
CA MET A 6 -37.10 -5.38 -59.15
C MET A 6 -36.58 -4.16 -58.44
N VAL A 7 -37.13 -3.89 -57.27
CA VAL A 7 -36.58 -2.97 -56.29
C VAL A 7 -35.48 -3.70 -55.52
N GLY A 8 -34.24 -3.37 -55.79
CA GLY A 8 -33.11 -3.85 -55.00
C GLY A 8 -33.14 -3.22 -53.59
N ILE A 9 -33.32 -4.04 -52.58
CA ILE A 9 -33.11 -3.67 -51.20
C ILE A 9 -31.57 -3.65 -50.97
N GLN A 10 -30.97 -2.45 -50.94
CA GLN A 10 -29.61 -2.31 -50.39
C GLN A 10 -29.70 -2.53 -48.90
N SER A 11 -29.26 -3.69 -48.44
CA SER A 11 -28.94 -3.93 -47.05
C SER A 11 -27.73 -3.04 -46.68
N CYS A 12 -27.94 -1.99 -45.92
CA CYS A 12 -26.85 -1.37 -45.14
C CYS A 12 -26.32 -2.47 -44.19
N SER A 13 -25.21 -3.05 -44.50
CA SER A 13 -24.42 -3.75 -43.52
C SER A 13 -23.89 -2.68 -42.58
N ASP A 14 -24.53 -2.54 -41.41
CA ASP A 14 -23.90 -1.89 -40.26
C ASP A 14 -22.65 -2.73 -39.97
N ASP A 15 -21.53 -2.24 -40.47
CA ASP A 15 -20.19 -2.72 -40.11
C ASP A 15 -19.94 -2.24 -38.66
N TRP A 16 -20.52 -2.95 -37.71
CA TRP A 16 -20.17 -2.83 -36.32
C TRP A 16 -18.72 -3.30 -36.23
N GLN A 17 -17.78 -2.35 -36.25
CA GLN A 17 -16.40 -2.64 -35.92
C GLN A 17 -16.46 -3.31 -34.54
N LYS A 18 -16.17 -4.59 -34.48
CA LYS A 18 -15.94 -5.27 -33.22
C LYS A 18 -14.76 -4.58 -32.58
N VAL A 19 -15.03 -3.76 -31.56
CA VAL A 19 -14.01 -3.25 -30.69
C VAL A 19 -13.29 -4.48 -30.13
N GLY A 20 -12.05 -4.66 -30.55
CA GLY A 20 -11.25 -5.82 -30.20
C GLY A 20 -10.63 -5.64 -28.82
N ASP A 21 -10.15 -6.73 -28.28
CA ASP A 21 -9.28 -6.71 -27.10
C ASP A 21 -7.86 -6.34 -27.51
N VAL A 22 -7.19 -5.57 -26.68
CA VAL A 22 -5.80 -5.09 -26.88
C VAL A 22 -4.92 -5.47 -25.69
N GLN A 23 -3.62 -5.50 -25.92
CA GLN A 23 -2.64 -5.79 -24.89
C GLN A 23 -2.18 -4.49 -24.21
N VAL A 24 -2.36 -4.43 -22.91
CA VAL A 24 -1.90 -3.32 -22.07
C VAL A 24 -0.83 -3.85 -21.11
N SER A 25 0.34 -3.25 -21.16
CA SER A 25 1.47 -3.65 -20.32
C SER A 25 1.77 -2.54 -19.31
N PHE A 26 2.12 -2.95 -18.08
CA PHE A 26 2.66 -2.04 -17.06
C PHE A 26 3.97 -2.61 -16.53
N THR A 27 4.92 -1.73 -16.26
CA THR A 27 6.12 -2.06 -15.51
C THR A 27 6.06 -1.32 -14.19
N ALA A 28 5.65 -2.02 -13.13
CA ALA A 28 5.61 -1.49 -11.78
C ALA A 28 7.01 -1.54 -11.16
N ILE A 29 7.49 -0.41 -10.65
CA ILE A 29 8.85 -0.23 -10.15
C ILE A 29 8.79 0.22 -8.70
N LEU A 30 9.42 -0.57 -7.81
CA LEU A 30 9.64 -0.20 -6.42
C LEU A 30 10.66 0.94 -6.33
N PRO A 31 10.52 1.86 -5.37
CA PRO A 31 11.47 2.95 -5.21
C PRO A 31 12.87 2.40 -4.91
N THR A 32 13.85 2.89 -5.66
CA THR A 32 15.26 2.52 -5.51
C THR A 32 16.06 3.54 -4.71
N ASP A 33 15.45 4.66 -4.32
CA ASP A 33 16.11 5.76 -3.63
C ASP A 33 16.57 5.34 -2.21
N THR A 34 17.81 5.65 -1.91
CA THR A 34 18.45 5.39 -0.61
C THR A 34 17.82 6.16 0.56
N ARG A 35 17.03 7.21 0.29
CA ARG A 35 16.31 7.95 1.33
C ARG A 35 15.13 7.17 1.92
N THR A 36 14.56 6.26 1.13
CA THR A 36 13.51 5.33 1.56
C THR A 36 14.08 4.02 2.06
N ARG A 37 15.41 3.81 1.92
CA ARG A 37 16.14 2.62 2.34
C ARG A 37 16.87 2.87 3.65
N SER A 38 16.29 2.55 4.75
CA SER A 38 17.02 1.94 5.83
C SER A 38 16.05 1.13 6.60
N PHE A 39 16.38 -0.09 6.82
CA PHE A 39 15.52 -1.09 7.40
C PHE A 39 14.12 -1.06 6.74
N GLY A 40 13.59 -2.00 6.26
CA GLY A 40 12.49 -2.09 5.33
C GLY A 40 13.12 -2.46 4.01
N LYS A 41 13.59 -3.69 3.97
CA LYS A 41 14.05 -4.28 2.74
C LYS A 41 12.79 -4.47 1.92
N ALA A 42 12.55 -3.58 0.94
CA ALA A 42 11.56 -3.84 -0.12
C ALA A 42 11.72 -5.25 -0.73
N GLU A 43 12.77 -5.96 -0.36
CA GLU A 43 13.07 -7.36 -0.66
C GLU A 43 12.04 -8.34 -0.07
N GLN A 44 11.31 -7.98 0.98
CA GLN A 44 10.23 -8.79 1.54
C GLN A 44 8.94 -8.68 0.72
N VAL A 45 8.77 -7.59 -0.03
CA VAL A 45 7.60 -7.37 -0.88
C VAL A 45 7.72 -8.28 -2.11
N ASN A 46 6.81 -9.23 -2.23
CA ASN A 46 6.89 -10.30 -3.24
C ASN A 46 5.67 -10.39 -4.15
N THR A 47 4.59 -9.69 -3.81
CA THR A 47 3.32 -9.77 -4.52
C THR A 47 2.85 -8.37 -4.94
N LEU A 48 2.49 -8.23 -6.21
CA LEU A 48 1.78 -7.08 -6.76
C LEU A 48 0.35 -7.50 -7.08
N VAL A 49 -0.62 -6.80 -6.51
CA VAL A 49 -2.03 -6.88 -6.89
C VAL A 49 -2.39 -5.70 -7.76
N VAL A 50 -3.04 -5.96 -8.89
CA VAL A 50 -3.56 -4.93 -9.79
C VAL A 50 -5.08 -5.02 -9.81
N GLY A 51 -5.74 -4.05 -9.21
CA GLY A 51 -7.19 -3.85 -9.33
C GLY A 51 -7.50 -3.05 -10.60
N ILE A 52 -8.48 -3.52 -11.36
CA ILE A 52 -8.96 -2.90 -12.59
C ILE A 52 -10.37 -2.37 -12.33
N PHE A 53 -10.55 -1.08 -12.53
CA PHE A 53 -11.78 -0.37 -12.18
C PHE A 53 -12.39 0.31 -13.39
N LYS A 54 -13.71 0.41 -13.37
CA LYS A 54 -14.47 1.32 -14.22
C LYS A 54 -15.17 2.36 -13.37
N LYS A 55 -15.24 3.58 -13.89
CA LYS A 55 -16.03 4.65 -13.28
C LYS A 55 -17.51 4.37 -13.53
N GLY A 56 -18.23 4.11 -12.46
CA GLY A 56 -19.69 3.91 -12.53
C GLY A 56 -20.42 5.21 -12.85
N VAL A 57 -21.56 5.10 -13.52
CA VAL A 57 -22.54 6.18 -13.55
C VAL A 57 -23.07 6.34 -12.13
N ALA A 58 -23.11 7.57 -11.61
CA ALA A 58 -23.70 7.83 -10.29
C ALA A 58 -25.09 7.22 -10.24
N ASP A 59 -25.35 6.41 -9.21
CA ASP A 59 -26.65 5.77 -9.03
C ASP A 59 -27.69 6.88 -8.86
N VAL A 60 -28.58 7.04 -9.86
CA VAL A 60 -29.64 8.05 -9.85
C VAL A 60 -30.66 7.85 -8.72
N HIS A 61 -30.56 6.75 -7.96
CA HIS A 61 -31.48 6.43 -6.86
C HIS A 61 -30.98 6.90 -5.49
N THR A 62 -29.70 7.26 -5.37
CA THR A 62 -29.20 7.96 -4.18
C THR A 62 -29.12 9.46 -4.45
N ASN A 63 -29.98 10.23 -3.81
CA ASN A 63 -30.02 11.70 -3.84
C ASN A 63 -28.75 12.37 -3.23
N SER A 64 -27.63 11.70 -3.21
CA SER A 64 -26.33 12.21 -2.81
C SER A 64 -25.60 12.67 -4.07
N GLY A 65 -25.45 13.97 -4.20
CA GLY A 65 -24.94 14.65 -5.39
C GLY A 65 -23.72 13.97 -6.02
N GLY A 66 -23.91 13.48 -7.23
CA GLY A 66 -22.97 13.23 -8.30
C GLY A 66 -21.57 12.68 -7.98
N SER A 67 -21.40 11.85 -6.97
CA SER A 67 -20.11 11.21 -6.71
C SER A 67 -19.96 10.01 -7.64
N TRP A 68 -18.96 10.07 -8.53
CA TRP A 68 -18.55 8.92 -9.32
C TRP A 68 -17.92 7.89 -8.39
N SER A 69 -18.42 6.64 -8.40
CA SER A 69 -17.78 5.54 -7.69
C SER A 69 -16.97 4.69 -8.68
N TYR A 70 -15.80 4.23 -8.24
CA TYR A 70 -15.01 3.24 -8.96
C TYR A 70 -15.51 1.85 -8.60
N HIS A 71 -15.83 1.04 -9.61
CA HIS A 71 -16.22 -0.36 -9.43
C HIS A 71 -15.08 -1.26 -9.90
N GLU A 72 -14.58 -2.09 -9.03
CA GLU A 72 -13.61 -3.12 -9.39
C GLU A 72 -14.30 -4.14 -10.30
N ILE A 73 -13.75 -4.33 -11.50
CA ILE A 73 -14.30 -5.25 -12.50
C ILE A 73 -13.45 -6.51 -12.67
N ASP A 74 -12.16 -6.44 -12.28
CA ASP A 74 -11.23 -7.56 -12.28
C ASP A 74 -10.05 -7.25 -11.39
N ARG A 75 -9.35 -8.31 -10.96
CA ARG A 75 -8.16 -8.25 -10.13
C ARG A 75 -7.17 -9.31 -10.58
N LYS A 76 -5.89 -8.96 -10.64
CA LYS A 76 -4.80 -9.87 -11.01
C LYS A 76 -3.64 -9.74 -10.04
N GLU A 77 -2.96 -10.86 -9.80
CA GLU A 77 -1.76 -10.92 -8.98
C GLU A 77 -0.55 -11.27 -9.84
N PHE A 78 0.56 -10.62 -9.53
CA PHE A 78 1.84 -10.81 -10.24
C PHE A 78 2.98 -10.91 -9.23
N PRO A 79 3.96 -11.78 -9.48
CA PRO A 79 5.16 -11.82 -8.63
C PRO A 79 6.04 -10.60 -8.88
N ILE A 80 6.66 -10.12 -7.81
CA ILE A 80 7.72 -9.11 -7.90
C ILE A 80 9.06 -9.83 -8.05
N ASN A 81 9.82 -9.45 -9.05
CA ASN A 81 11.16 -9.98 -9.33
C ASN A 81 12.20 -8.88 -9.11
N GLY A 82 12.93 -8.95 -8.01
CA GLY A 82 13.86 -7.90 -7.60
C GLY A 82 13.11 -6.62 -7.22
N THR A 83 13.20 -5.57 -8.02
CA THR A 83 12.59 -4.26 -7.75
C THR A 83 11.44 -3.91 -8.71
N SER A 84 10.96 -4.87 -9.49
CA SER A 84 9.89 -4.59 -10.47
C SER A 84 8.96 -5.78 -10.69
N ALA A 85 7.78 -5.48 -11.19
CA ALA A 85 6.83 -6.45 -11.71
C ALA A 85 6.39 -6.04 -13.11
N ASN A 86 6.34 -7.02 -14.03
CA ASN A 86 5.78 -6.84 -15.36
C ASN A 86 4.35 -7.36 -15.40
N VAL A 87 3.43 -6.49 -15.73
CA VAL A 87 1.99 -6.76 -15.82
C VAL A 87 1.58 -6.77 -17.28
N GLN A 88 0.83 -7.78 -17.68
CA GLN A 88 0.19 -7.84 -18.98
C GLN A 88 -1.30 -8.09 -18.79
N LEU A 89 -2.14 -7.23 -19.35
CA LEU A 89 -3.58 -7.31 -19.31
C LEU A 89 -4.14 -7.31 -20.71
N THR A 90 -5.23 -8.02 -20.89
CA THR A 90 -6.05 -7.96 -22.12
C THR A 90 -7.31 -7.18 -21.80
N LEU A 91 -7.48 -6.00 -22.41
CA LEU A 91 -8.57 -5.07 -22.12
C LEU A 91 -9.33 -4.71 -23.39
N ALA A 92 -10.62 -4.41 -23.24
CA ALA A 92 -11.42 -3.96 -24.36
C ALA A 92 -10.99 -2.57 -24.84
N GLN A 93 -10.77 -2.43 -26.13
CA GLN A 93 -10.45 -1.17 -26.79
C GLN A 93 -11.58 -0.15 -26.63
N GLU A 94 -11.27 1.14 -26.67
CA GLU A 94 -12.20 2.27 -26.53
C GLU A 94 -12.98 2.31 -25.21
N GLN A 95 -12.47 1.61 -24.19
CA GLN A 95 -12.98 1.70 -22.83
C GLN A 95 -12.02 2.49 -21.94
N THR A 96 -12.58 3.15 -20.93
CA THR A 96 -11.82 3.90 -19.93
C THR A 96 -11.73 3.10 -18.63
N TYR A 97 -10.52 2.93 -18.13
CA TYR A 97 -10.21 2.18 -16.92
C TYR A 97 -9.40 3.04 -15.93
N SER A 98 -9.50 2.66 -14.68
CA SER A 98 -8.60 3.12 -13.64
C SER A 98 -7.97 1.90 -12.96
N PHE A 99 -6.77 2.09 -12.41
CA PHE A 99 -6.00 1.00 -11.83
C PHE A 99 -5.50 1.37 -10.45
N ILE A 100 -5.50 0.38 -9.55
CA ILE A 100 -4.76 0.39 -8.29
C ILE A 100 -3.69 -0.69 -8.38
N PHE A 101 -2.46 -0.31 -8.10
CA PHE A 101 -1.31 -1.20 -7.93
C PHE A 101 -0.98 -1.22 -6.44
N TRP A 102 -1.05 -2.40 -5.82
CA TRP A 102 -0.72 -2.59 -4.41
C TRP A 102 0.31 -3.69 -4.27
N THR A 103 1.42 -3.41 -3.57
CA THR A 103 2.48 -4.39 -3.35
C THR A 103 2.71 -4.61 -1.86
N TYR A 104 2.90 -5.87 -1.49
CA TYR A 104 3.08 -6.28 -0.10
C TYR A 104 3.74 -7.67 -0.03
N ASP A 105 4.06 -8.16 1.17
CA ASP A 105 4.43 -9.56 1.37
C ASP A 105 3.17 -10.42 1.43
N GLY A 106 2.84 -11.08 0.31
CA GLY A 106 1.67 -11.95 0.19
C GLY A 106 1.70 -13.20 1.10
N ASN A 107 2.83 -13.48 1.78
CA ASN A 107 2.92 -14.56 2.76
C ASN A 107 2.46 -14.14 4.16
N GLN A 108 2.20 -12.85 4.37
CA GLN A 108 1.78 -12.28 5.65
C GLN A 108 0.33 -11.77 5.56
N ASN A 109 -0.44 -11.97 6.63
CA ASN A 109 -1.81 -11.46 6.72
C ASN A 109 -1.85 -10.10 7.44
N ILE A 110 -1.07 -9.14 6.95
CA ILE A 110 -0.96 -7.80 7.55
C ILE A 110 -2.02 -6.86 7.00
N TYR A 111 -2.41 -7.06 5.74
CA TYR A 111 -3.37 -6.20 5.05
C TYR A 111 -4.62 -6.96 4.65
N ASN A 112 -5.78 -6.39 4.93
CA ASN A 112 -7.04 -6.77 4.31
C ASN A 112 -7.19 -5.98 3.01
N ILE A 113 -7.14 -6.67 1.89
CA ILE A 113 -7.25 -6.11 0.54
C ILE A 113 -8.53 -6.53 -0.17
N ASP A 114 -9.54 -6.98 0.57
CA ASP A 114 -10.84 -7.37 0.00
C ASP A 114 -11.47 -6.20 -0.78
N ASP A 115 -11.30 -4.98 -0.25
CA ASP A 115 -11.61 -3.74 -0.94
C ASP A 115 -10.31 -2.95 -1.21
N LEU A 116 -9.82 -2.97 -2.46
CA LEU A 116 -8.62 -2.21 -2.84
C LEU A 116 -8.83 -0.68 -2.77
N THR A 117 -10.06 -0.19 -2.67
CA THR A 117 -10.33 1.26 -2.51
C THR A 117 -10.23 1.71 -1.05
N ALA A 118 -10.19 0.75 -0.10
CA ALA A 118 -10.09 0.97 1.34
C ALA A 118 -9.31 -0.18 1.98
N ILE A 119 -7.99 -0.16 1.82
CA ILE A 119 -7.09 -1.20 2.33
C ILE A 119 -6.92 -1.01 3.83
N GLU A 120 -7.20 -2.06 4.61
CA GLU A 120 -7.12 -2.03 6.07
C GLU A 120 -5.87 -2.75 6.57
N MET A 121 -5.30 -2.26 7.66
CA MET A 121 -4.23 -2.95 8.38
C MET A 121 -4.86 -3.88 9.44
N ASN A 122 -4.56 -5.17 9.34
CA ASN A 122 -5.00 -6.16 10.32
C ASN A 122 -4.26 -6.01 11.66
N ALA A 123 -4.80 -6.62 12.70
CA ALA A 123 -4.08 -6.78 13.95
C ALA A 123 -2.74 -7.52 13.70
N LEU A 124 -1.67 -6.99 14.28
CA LEU A 124 -0.35 -7.57 14.14
C LEU A 124 -0.24 -8.90 14.91
N PRO A 125 0.62 -9.83 14.46
CA PRO A 125 0.98 -10.99 15.28
C PRO A 125 1.47 -10.55 16.67
N ASN A 126 1.09 -11.30 17.71
CA ASN A 126 1.56 -11.05 19.07
C ASN A 126 1.92 -12.39 19.73
N PRO A 127 3.18 -12.64 20.05
CA PRO A 127 4.35 -11.78 19.81
C PRO A 127 4.73 -11.69 18.32
N ILE A 128 5.53 -10.68 17.98
CA ILE A 128 6.06 -10.44 16.64
C ILE A 128 7.60 -10.54 16.64
N THR A 129 8.19 -10.94 15.52
CA THR A 129 9.64 -10.87 15.30
C THR A 129 10.01 -9.64 14.46
N PHE A 130 11.29 -9.21 14.50
CA PHE A 130 11.77 -8.14 13.63
C PHE A 130 11.55 -8.43 12.15
N THR A 131 11.74 -9.68 11.71
CA THR A 131 11.48 -10.09 10.33
C THR A 131 10.01 -9.93 9.93
N GLN A 132 9.08 -10.27 10.81
CA GLN A 132 7.64 -10.07 10.57
C GLN A 132 7.27 -8.59 10.56
N ALA A 133 7.87 -7.78 11.43
CA ALA A 133 7.65 -6.34 11.43
C ALA A 133 8.16 -5.68 10.14
N GLU A 134 9.30 -6.14 9.60
CA GLU A 134 9.81 -5.70 8.30
C GLU A 134 8.89 -6.09 7.13
N ALA A 135 8.26 -7.25 7.20
CA ALA A 135 7.35 -7.74 6.17
C ALA A 135 6.05 -6.90 6.05
N ALA A 136 5.82 -5.95 6.97
CA ALA A 136 4.71 -5.01 6.89
C ALA A 136 4.97 -3.84 5.90
N ASP A 137 6.10 -3.78 5.22
CA ASP A 137 6.33 -2.77 4.19
C ASP A 137 5.42 -3.01 2.97
N ALA A 138 4.88 -1.93 2.41
CA ALA A 138 3.99 -1.97 1.26
C ALA A 138 4.12 -0.71 0.40
N PHE A 139 3.75 -0.84 -0.88
CA PHE A 139 3.81 0.28 -1.82
C PHE A 139 2.57 0.27 -2.71
N PHE A 140 2.22 1.44 -3.23
CA PHE A 140 1.09 1.58 -4.12
C PHE A 140 1.35 2.58 -5.24
N ALA A 141 0.53 2.50 -6.27
CA ALA A 141 0.31 3.55 -7.25
C ALA A 141 -1.13 3.48 -7.74
N THR A 142 -1.59 4.57 -8.33
CA THR A 142 -2.87 4.62 -9.04
C THR A 142 -2.70 5.24 -10.41
N MET A 143 -3.49 4.77 -11.35
CA MET A 143 -3.63 5.39 -12.66
C MET A 143 -5.12 5.58 -12.94
N GLY A 144 -5.54 6.82 -13.14
CA GLY A 144 -6.96 7.18 -13.28
C GLY A 144 -7.37 7.47 -14.71
N ASP A 145 -8.59 7.03 -15.06
CA ASP A 145 -9.33 7.42 -16.27
C ASP A 145 -8.52 7.30 -17.59
N ILE A 146 -7.87 6.15 -17.80
CA ILE A 146 -7.10 5.86 -19.01
C ILE A 146 -8.00 5.22 -20.07
N THR A 147 -8.18 5.88 -21.20
CA THR A 147 -8.87 5.31 -22.35
C THR A 147 -7.91 4.48 -23.18
N ILE A 148 -8.22 3.20 -23.35
CA ILE A 148 -7.39 2.26 -24.09
C ILE A 148 -7.78 2.28 -25.57
N THR A 149 -6.90 2.83 -26.42
CA THR A 149 -7.14 2.98 -27.85
C THR A 149 -6.39 1.96 -28.72
N GLY A 150 -5.52 1.16 -28.13
CA GLY A 150 -4.69 0.14 -28.79
C GLY A 150 -3.66 -0.42 -27.82
N ASP A 151 -2.79 -1.29 -28.32
CA ASP A 151 -1.68 -1.82 -27.54
C ASP A 151 -0.82 -0.69 -26.96
N CYS A 152 -0.57 -0.75 -25.66
CA CYS A 152 0.16 0.31 -24.96
C CYS A 152 0.97 -0.25 -23.79
N SER A 153 1.94 0.57 -23.32
CA SER A 153 2.80 0.22 -22.19
C SER A 153 3.02 1.46 -21.31
N TYR A 154 2.94 1.26 -20.00
CA TYR A 154 3.07 2.33 -19.01
C TYR A 154 4.09 1.96 -17.94
N PRO A 155 5.03 2.85 -17.59
CA PRO A 155 5.78 2.75 -16.36
C PRO A 155 4.87 3.14 -15.17
N VAL A 156 5.03 2.45 -14.04
CA VAL A 156 4.28 2.71 -12.80
C VAL A 156 5.28 2.82 -11.66
N GLU A 157 5.49 4.02 -11.16
CA GLU A 157 6.34 4.24 -9.99
C GLU A 157 5.52 4.05 -8.73
N LEU A 158 5.95 3.11 -7.89
CA LEU A 158 5.29 2.79 -6.64
C LEU A 158 5.84 3.68 -5.52
N VAL A 159 4.95 4.11 -4.61
CA VAL A 159 5.30 4.93 -3.44
C VAL A 159 4.82 4.27 -2.17
N ARG A 160 5.47 4.55 -1.03
CA ARG A 160 5.10 3.97 0.26
C ARG A 160 4.00 4.81 0.94
N PRO A 161 2.82 4.24 1.26
CA PRO A 161 1.77 4.93 2.01
C PRO A 161 1.98 4.88 3.53
N LEU A 162 3.10 4.33 3.96
CA LEU A 162 3.42 4.04 5.35
C LEU A 162 4.52 4.97 5.87
N VAL A 163 4.49 5.24 7.16
CA VAL A 163 5.63 5.69 7.94
C VAL A 163 6.37 4.46 8.47
N GLN A 164 7.69 4.49 8.51
CA GLN A 164 8.48 3.54 9.29
C GLN A 164 8.82 4.16 10.64
N ILE A 165 8.43 3.51 11.73
CA ILE A 165 8.80 3.91 13.09
C ILE A 165 9.98 3.05 13.53
N ASN A 166 11.06 3.69 13.98
CA ASN A 166 12.22 3.04 14.56
C ASN A 166 12.35 3.48 16.00
N VAL A 167 12.47 2.54 16.92
CA VAL A 167 12.74 2.79 18.32
C VAL A 167 14.07 2.17 18.69
N GLY A 168 14.99 2.96 19.27
CA GLY A 168 16.34 2.45 19.55
C GLY A 168 17.04 3.07 20.72
N THR A 169 18.01 2.32 21.24
CA THR A 169 18.85 2.72 22.39
C THR A 169 20.33 2.75 22.04
N ILE A 170 21.10 3.58 22.71
CA ILE A 170 22.55 3.53 22.71
C ILE A 170 23.09 2.40 23.61
N GLY A 171 22.25 1.81 24.46
CA GLY A 171 22.58 0.71 25.35
C GLY A 171 22.48 -0.66 24.70
N THR A 172 22.53 -1.71 25.52
CA THR A 172 22.34 -3.09 25.09
C THR A 172 20.89 -3.31 24.61
N PRO A 173 20.66 -4.00 23.48
CA PRO A 173 19.31 -4.40 23.07
C PRO A 173 18.65 -5.23 24.18
N MET A 174 17.36 -5.01 24.38
CA MET A 174 16.54 -5.73 25.36
C MET A 174 15.15 -5.98 24.79
N GLN A 175 14.36 -6.83 25.43
CA GLN A 175 12.99 -7.04 25.03
C GLN A 175 12.17 -5.76 25.18
N ALA A 176 11.37 -5.47 24.18
CA ALA A 176 10.57 -4.27 24.14
C ALA A 176 9.20 -4.54 23.52
N SER A 177 8.21 -3.82 24.05
CA SER A 177 6.89 -3.69 23.44
C SER A 177 6.65 -2.22 23.10
N PHE A 178 6.28 -1.94 21.88
CA PHE A 178 5.97 -0.59 21.41
C PHE A 178 4.51 -0.53 20.99
N THR A 179 3.78 0.43 21.54
CA THR A 179 2.36 0.65 21.24
C THR A 179 2.16 2.03 20.66
N ALA A 180 1.56 2.13 19.47
CA ALA A 180 1.11 3.37 18.86
C ALA A 180 -0.42 3.47 18.97
N LYS A 181 -0.93 4.64 19.38
CA LYS A 181 -2.34 4.88 19.69
C LYS A 181 -2.95 5.91 18.78
N ASP A 182 -4.24 5.75 18.50
CA ASP A 182 -5.03 6.66 17.66
C ASP A 182 -4.43 6.85 16.26
N VAL A 183 -3.92 5.75 15.67
CA VAL A 183 -3.29 5.76 14.35
C VAL A 183 -4.28 5.33 13.27
N PRO A 184 -4.17 5.87 12.04
CA PRO A 184 -4.98 5.42 10.92
C PRO A 184 -4.76 3.94 10.64
N ASP A 185 -5.83 3.20 10.42
CA ASP A 185 -5.82 1.77 10.09
C ASP A 185 -6.28 1.46 8.66
N THR A 186 -6.79 2.45 7.95
CA THR A 186 -7.33 2.32 6.59
C THR A 186 -6.66 3.30 5.63
N PHE A 187 -6.22 2.80 4.48
CA PHE A 187 -5.64 3.58 3.39
C PHE A 187 -6.55 3.57 2.15
N HIS A 188 -6.77 4.75 1.55
CA HIS A 188 -7.59 4.95 0.37
C HIS A 188 -6.73 5.32 -0.84
N PRO A 189 -6.33 4.37 -1.71
CA PRO A 189 -5.37 4.60 -2.78
C PRO A 189 -5.78 5.69 -3.78
N PHE A 190 -7.05 5.72 -4.23
CA PHE A 190 -7.49 6.70 -5.23
C PHE A 190 -7.43 8.16 -4.75
N THR A 191 -7.55 8.39 -3.47
CA THR A 191 -7.47 9.73 -2.86
C THR A 191 -6.13 9.99 -2.19
N ASN A 192 -5.31 8.95 -2.03
CA ASN A 192 -4.05 8.98 -1.27
C ASN A 192 -4.27 9.57 0.14
N THR A 193 -5.29 9.08 0.83
CA THR A 193 -5.68 9.51 2.18
C THR A 193 -5.77 8.33 3.12
N VAL A 194 -5.74 8.61 4.40
CA VAL A 194 -5.90 7.62 5.47
C VAL A 194 -7.13 7.95 6.31
N SER A 195 -7.72 6.93 6.94
CA SER A 195 -8.86 7.07 7.85
C SER A 195 -8.81 5.99 8.95
N GLY A 196 -9.85 5.98 9.78
CA GLY A 196 -9.94 5.07 10.91
C GLY A 196 -9.11 5.55 12.10
N SER A 197 -9.12 4.75 13.16
CA SER A 197 -8.33 4.97 14.37
C SER A 197 -8.21 3.65 15.11
N ALA A 198 -6.99 3.15 15.24
CA ALA A 198 -6.66 1.91 15.92
C ALA A 198 -5.49 2.07 16.87
N GLU A 199 -5.26 1.06 17.67
CA GLU A 199 -4.06 0.86 18.47
C GLU A 199 -3.29 -0.33 17.90
N PHE A 200 -2.01 -0.16 17.61
CA PHE A 200 -1.13 -1.23 17.17
C PHE A 200 0.00 -1.43 18.18
N THR A 201 0.22 -2.68 18.55
CA THR A 201 1.29 -3.08 19.46
C THR A 201 2.24 -4.04 18.75
N TRP A 202 3.52 -3.72 18.80
CA TRP A 202 4.64 -4.60 18.44
C TRP A 202 5.27 -5.12 19.71
N ASP A 203 4.92 -6.36 20.09
CA ASP A 203 5.50 -7.06 21.24
C ASP A 203 6.57 -8.02 20.74
N PHE A 204 7.83 -7.58 20.80
CA PHE A 204 8.93 -8.32 20.20
C PHE A 204 9.34 -9.52 21.05
N SER A 205 9.32 -10.70 20.43
CA SER A 205 9.78 -11.95 21.03
C SER A 205 11.28 -12.18 20.88
N ASP A 206 11.95 -11.40 20.04
CA ASP A 206 13.37 -11.47 19.75
C ASP A 206 14.06 -10.11 19.92
N THR A 207 15.38 -10.13 19.89
CA THR A 207 16.22 -8.93 19.81
C THR A 207 17.04 -9.00 18.53
N THR A 208 17.44 -7.85 18.02
CA THR A 208 18.32 -7.77 16.86
C THR A 208 19.62 -7.04 17.18
N THR A 209 20.68 -7.37 16.44
CA THR A 209 21.95 -6.63 16.46
C THR A 209 22.02 -5.53 15.40
N GLU A 210 20.95 -5.39 14.62
CA GLU A 210 20.84 -4.34 13.62
C GLU A 210 20.77 -2.97 14.29
N THR A 211 21.22 -1.95 13.56
CA THR A 211 21.24 -0.58 14.05
C THR A 211 20.66 0.36 13.01
N PHE A 212 20.13 1.48 13.47
CA PHE A 212 19.81 2.62 12.60
C PHE A 212 20.58 3.86 13.05
N SER A 213 20.73 4.81 12.15
CA SER A 213 21.39 6.09 12.46
C SER A 213 20.35 7.20 12.57
N ALA A 214 20.43 7.96 13.66
CA ALA A 214 19.70 9.21 13.81
C ALA A 214 20.69 10.29 14.34
N ASP A 215 20.68 11.47 13.75
CA ASP A 215 21.55 12.61 14.10
C ASP A 215 23.05 12.25 14.20
N GLY A 216 23.50 11.33 13.31
CA GLY A 216 24.88 10.87 13.27
C GLY A 216 25.25 9.85 14.35
N THR A 217 24.31 9.44 15.19
CA THR A 217 24.50 8.42 16.23
C THR A 217 23.86 7.09 15.78
N ALA A 218 24.55 5.98 16.02
CA ALA A 218 24.00 4.64 15.79
C ALA A 218 23.23 4.18 17.04
N TYR A 219 22.03 3.65 16.83
CA TYR A 219 21.17 3.11 17.87
C TYR A 219 20.86 1.64 17.58
N ASN A 220 20.93 0.80 18.60
CA ASN A 220 20.46 -0.57 18.52
C ASN A 220 18.94 -0.57 18.54
N TYR A 221 18.30 -1.33 17.63
CA TYR A 221 16.85 -1.44 17.60
C TYR A 221 16.29 -2.05 18.89
N LEU A 222 15.23 -1.43 19.40
CA LEU A 222 14.35 -1.98 20.44
C LEU A 222 13.01 -2.40 19.83
N ALA A 223 12.52 -1.61 18.87
CA ALA A 223 11.31 -1.89 18.12
C ALA A 223 11.37 -1.24 16.74
N MET A 224 10.61 -1.77 15.81
CA MET A 224 10.36 -1.15 14.51
C MET A 224 9.00 -1.58 13.99
N GLY A 225 8.39 -0.77 13.13
CA GLY A 225 7.11 -1.12 12.52
C GLY A 225 6.69 -0.13 11.45
N TYR A 226 5.65 -0.48 10.74
CA TYR A 226 5.03 0.34 9.71
C TYR A 226 3.59 0.66 10.09
N LEU A 227 3.15 1.87 9.81
CA LEU A 227 1.79 2.35 10.00
C LEU A 227 1.35 3.15 8.79
N PHE A 228 0.08 3.10 8.43
CA PHE A 228 -0.48 4.06 7.49
C PHE A 228 -0.31 5.47 8.02
N ALA A 229 0.13 6.37 7.14
CA ALA A 229 0.32 7.77 7.49
C ALA A 229 -0.19 8.68 6.36
N PRO A 230 -0.70 9.87 6.68
CA PRO A 230 -1.05 10.85 5.67
C PRO A 230 0.18 11.45 5.01
N THR A 231 0.00 12.08 3.85
CA THR A 231 1.06 12.81 3.13
C THR A 231 1.45 14.14 3.78
N THR A 232 0.74 14.55 4.81
CA THR A 232 1.06 15.71 5.65
C THR A 232 1.24 15.23 7.07
N ALA A 233 2.34 15.60 7.70
CA ALA A 233 2.69 15.14 9.04
C ALA A 233 1.57 15.36 10.06
N ILE A 234 1.30 14.33 10.85
CA ILE A 234 0.43 14.38 12.04
C ILE A 234 1.19 13.90 13.27
N GLN A 235 0.63 14.14 14.46
CA GLN A 235 1.18 13.64 15.71
C GLN A 235 0.28 12.57 16.31
N ILE A 236 0.91 11.47 16.74
CA ILE A 236 0.26 10.38 17.46
C ILE A 236 0.86 10.24 18.87
N ALA A 237 0.19 9.49 19.74
CA ALA A 237 0.76 9.06 21.02
C ALA A 237 1.34 7.66 20.89
N ALA A 238 2.43 7.39 21.60
CA ALA A 238 3.02 6.07 21.66
C ALA A 238 3.62 5.77 23.05
N GLU A 239 3.83 4.49 23.32
CA GLU A 239 4.42 3.97 24.55
C GLU A 239 5.46 2.90 24.21
N LEU A 240 6.58 2.90 24.93
CA LEU A 240 7.61 1.87 24.88
C LEU A 240 7.70 1.21 26.26
N THR A 241 7.45 -0.07 26.32
CA THR A 241 7.68 -0.88 27.51
C THR A 241 8.95 -1.71 27.31
N LEU A 242 9.89 -1.57 28.20
CA LEU A 242 11.16 -2.29 28.23
C LEU A 242 11.12 -3.34 29.30
N THR A 243 11.67 -4.54 29.03
CA THR A 243 11.74 -5.62 30.01
C THR A 243 13.15 -6.20 30.05
N ASP A 244 13.69 -6.31 31.26
CA ASP A 244 14.98 -6.96 31.55
C ASP A 244 14.83 -7.83 32.82
N GLY A 245 14.66 -9.12 32.60
CA GLY A 245 14.35 -10.07 33.65
C GLY A 245 13.02 -9.75 34.38
N GLU A 246 13.11 -9.38 35.67
CA GLU A 246 11.95 -9.00 36.49
C GLU A 246 11.62 -7.50 36.42
N ASN A 247 12.52 -6.69 35.87
CA ASN A 247 12.35 -5.25 35.75
C ASN A 247 11.55 -4.90 34.50
N SER A 248 10.64 -3.95 34.64
CA SER A 248 9.87 -3.42 33.52
C SER A 248 9.66 -1.92 33.70
N LYS A 249 9.80 -1.18 32.62
CA LYS A 249 9.63 0.28 32.59
C LYS A 249 8.90 0.72 31.34
N THR A 250 7.89 1.54 31.51
CA THR A 250 7.15 2.14 30.40
C THR A 250 7.53 3.62 30.24
N VAL A 251 7.84 4.01 29.02
CA VAL A 251 8.15 5.39 28.60
C VAL A 251 7.08 5.85 27.63
N ALA A 252 6.38 6.94 27.95
CA ALA A 252 5.36 7.52 27.11
C ALA A 252 5.93 8.60 26.16
N PHE A 253 5.48 8.57 24.91
CA PHE A 253 5.77 9.57 23.88
C PHE A 253 4.45 10.21 23.44
N PRO A 254 4.06 11.36 24.03
CA PRO A 254 2.76 11.97 23.74
C PRO A 254 2.66 12.58 22.34
N LYS A 255 3.80 12.72 21.65
CA LYS A 255 3.89 13.35 20.34
C LYS A 255 4.97 12.67 19.50
N VAL A 256 4.57 11.74 18.69
CA VAL A 256 5.40 11.13 17.63
C VAL A 256 4.88 11.63 16.30
N GLU A 257 5.71 12.31 15.54
CA GLU A 257 5.34 12.78 14.22
C GLU A 257 5.39 11.62 13.21
N ILE A 258 4.33 11.47 12.42
CA ILE A 258 4.23 10.47 11.35
C ILE A 258 3.81 11.12 10.04
N GLU A 259 4.45 10.71 8.95
CA GLU A 259 4.18 11.15 7.58
C GLU A 259 4.48 10.00 6.61
N ALA A 260 3.68 9.83 5.58
CA ALA A 260 3.87 8.79 4.57
C ALA A 260 5.25 8.91 3.91
N ASN A 261 5.86 7.76 3.61
CA ASN A 261 7.18 7.66 3.00
C ASN A 261 8.33 8.29 3.79
N GLN A 262 8.14 8.52 5.10
CA GLN A 262 9.13 9.04 6.02
C GLN A 262 9.51 8.01 7.09
N ARG A 263 10.51 8.35 7.89
CA ARG A 263 10.93 7.62 9.07
C ARG A 263 10.77 8.49 10.31
N SER A 264 10.15 7.91 11.33
CA SER A 264 10.07 8.51 12.67
C SER A 264 11.01 7.74 13.58
N ASN A 265 12.07 8.41 14.03
CA ASN A 265 13.07 7.82 14.91
C ASN A 265 12.83 8.26 16.35
N ILE A 266 12.60 7.30 17.22
CA ILE A 266 12.51 7.47 18.68
C ILE A 266 13.79 6.87 19.26
N ALA A 267 14.74 7.71 19.60
CA ALA A 267 16.09 7.27 19.98
C ALA A 267 16.55 7.92 21.28
N GLY A 268 17.24 7.16 22.13
CA GLY A 268 17.74 7.64 23.43
C GLY A 268 18.57 6.62 24.18
N GLY A 269 18.82 6.91 25.45
CA GLY A 269 19.46 5.98 26.39
C GLY A 269 18.42 5.22 27.20
N PHE A 270 17.57 4.41 26.52
CA PHE A 270 16.52 3.68 27.20
C PHE A 270 17.06 2.47 27.97
N THR A 271 16.61 2.29 29.21
CA THR A 271 16.92 1.18 30.10
C THR A 271 15.66 0.72 30.83
N ALA A 272 15.63 -0.53 31.27
CA ALA A 272 14.53 -1.08 32.07
C ALA A 272 14.59 -0.67 33.56
N GLU A 273 15.66 0.01 33.99
CA GLU A 273 15.87 0.53 35.34
C GLU A 273 15.33 1.97 35.50
#